data_ad98ca79df6b2aaceb3c60df6bf62e2d
#
_entry.id   ad98ca79df6b2aaceb3c60df6bf62e2d
#
_cell.length_a   1.000
_cell.length_b   1.000
_cell.length_c   1.000
_cell.angle_alpha   90.00
_cell.angle_beta   90.00
_cell.angle_gamma   90.00
#
_symmetry.space_group_name_H-M   'P 1'
#
loop_
_entity.id
_entity.type
_entity.pdbx_description
1 polymer ?
#
loop_
_entity_poly.entity_id
_entity_poly.type
_entity_poly.pdbx_seq_one_letter_code
_entity_poly.pdbx_strand_id
1 'polypeptide(L)'
;MFNFFKKNQHSEDLKQIKSFLRSHLNQLIESKVRIPQDVFDVTKFFLEENLDLYESMDILIQKNHFRGCIPMARSIFENSINLQYIYKQDTEQRAKNFKLASMSAFLKRWESLKDYTPEAEEMKAFMENEIKNYVPDNKTLKQKADEVGVQSSYKDVYKRLSEYVHSGYKSKRDFDDGRPYTIYLKRIVFSDTLIVTLEALKKVCEMYDLDGGVMVIDDPGYKGVLLYATNPKREEEKMKSARK
;
A
#
# COMPACT_ATOMS: atom_id res chain seq x y z
N MET A 1 0.86 -27.92 -17.77
CA MET A 1 -0.11 -28.10 -16.67
C MET A 1 0.24 -27.30 -15.41
N PHE A 2 1.49 -27.19 -14.97
CA PHE A 2 1.93 -26.43 -13.78
C PHE A 2 1.65 -24.92 -13.81
N ASN A 3 1.61 -24.28 -14.97
CA ASN A 3 1.37 -22.83 -15.09
C ASN A 3 -0.09 -22.41 -14.90
N PHE A 4 -1.04 -23.31 -15.12
CA PHE A 4 -2.47 -22.98 -15.04
C PHE A 4 -2.95 -22.87 -13.59
N PHE A 5 -2.48 -23.75 -12.71
CA PHE A 5 -2.84 -23.72 -11.29
C PHE A 5 -2.31 -22.45 -10.57
N LYS A 6 -1.09 -22.00 -10.91
CA LYS A 6 -0.51 -20.80 -10.28
C LYS A 6 -1.16 -19.48 -10.72
N LYS A 7 -1.67 -19.41 -11.95
CA LYS A 7 -2.38 -18.22 -12.46
C LYS A 7 -3.71 -18.00 -11.71
N ASN A 8 -4.42 -19.09 -11.42
CA ASN A 8 -5.67 -19.03 -10.68
C ASN A 8 -5.47 -18.60 -9.23
N GLN A 9 -4.37 -19.02 -8.58
CA GLN A 9 -4.07 -18.63 -7.20
C GLN A 9 -3.84 -17.11 -7.06
N HIS A 10 -2.95 -16.52 -7.87
CA HIS A 10 -2.69 -15.07 -7.78
C HIS A 10 -3.93 -14.22 -8.08
N SER A 11 -4.79 -14.68 -8.99
CA SER A 11 -6.05 -14.01 -9.27
C SER A 11 -7.01 -14.08 -8.07
N GLU A 12 -7.02 -15.19 -7.34
CA GLU A 12 -7.85 -15.33 -6.14
C GLU A 12 -7.34 -14.46 -4.99
N ASP A 13 -6.04 -14.47 -4.73
CA ASP A 13 -5.41 -13.60 -3.73
C ASP A 13 -5.71 -12.12 -4.01
N LEU A 14 -5.65 -11.71 -5.29
CA LEU A 14 -6.00 -10.34 -5.69
C LEU A 14 -7.47 -10.02 -5.51
N LYS A 15 -8.37 -10.96 -5.76
CA LYS A 15 -9.81 -10.75 -5.48
C LYS A 15 -10.05 -10.56 -3.99
N GLN A 16 -9.42 -11.39 -3.16
CA GLN A 16 -9.56 -11.31 -1.72
C GLN A 16 -9.05 -9.98 -1.18
N ILE A 17 -7.84 -9.52 -1.57
CA ILE A 17 -7.30 -8.25 -1.08
C ILE A 17 -8.13 -7.05 -1.55
N LYS A 18 -8.62 -7.05 -2.80
CA LYS A 18 -9.50 -5.99 -3.31
C LYS A 18 -10.81 -5.91 -2.52
N SER A 19 -11.43 -7.06 -2.25
CA SER A 19 -12.64 -7.13 -1.41
C SER A 19 -12.35 -6.62 0.00
N PHE A 20 -11.22 -6.98 0.54
CA PHE A 20 -10.77 -6.59 1.87
C PHE A 20 -10.53 -5.08 1.97
N LEU A 21 -9.80 -4.50 1.02
CA LEU A 21 -9.56 -3.05 0.95
C LEU A 21 -10.86 -2.26 0.81
N ARG A 22 -11.80 -2.70 -0.04
CA ARG A 22 -13.12 -2.07 -0.17
C ARG A 22 -13.92 -2.10 1.12
N SER A 23 -13.92 -3.24 1.82
CA SER A 23 -14.59 -3.37 3.11
C SER A 23 -14.03 -2.38 4.13
N HIS A 24 -12.68 -2.27 4.23
CA HIS A 24 -12.04 -1.35 5.16
C HIS A 24 -12.25 0.12 4.78
N LEU A 25 -12.27 0.43 3.48
CA LEU A 25 -12.59 1.77 3.00
C LEU A 25 -14.01 2.18 3.38
N ASN A 26 -15.00 1.29 3.22
CA ASN A 26 -16.38 1.55 3.63
C ASN A 26 -16.49 1.79 5.14
N GLN A 27 -15.85 0.95 5.95
CA GLN A 27 -15.82 1.13 7.40
C GLN A 27 -15.14 2.44 7.82
N LEU A 28 -14.05 2.83 7.13
CA LEU A 28 -13.38 4.11 7.35
C LEU A 28 -14.33 5.28 7.08
N ILE A 29 -15.09 5.21 5.97
CA ILE A 29 -16.06 6.24 5.60
C ILE A 29 -17.18 6.34 6.64
N GLU A 30 -17.72 5.22 7.10
CA GLU A 30 -18.73 5.16 8.16
C GLU A 30 -18.21 5.71 9.49
N SER A 31 -16.92 5.53 9.77
CA SER A 31 -16.26 5.98 10.99
C SER A 31 -15.70 7.41 10.92
N LYS A 32 -15.90 8.13 9.80
CA LYS A 32 -15.30 9.45 9.52
C LYS A 32 -15.45 10.45 10.68
N VAL A 33 -16.61 10.48 11.33
CA VAL A 33 -16.91 11.44 12.43
C VAL A 33 -15.96 11.25 13.65
N ARG A 34 -15.34 10.08 13.80
CA ARG A 34 -14.44 9.74 14.90
C ARG A 34 -12.97 9.92 14.58
N ILE A 35 -12.65 10.23 13.32
CA ILE A 35 -11.27 10.27 12.81
C ILE A 35 -10.93 11.72 12.49
N PRO A 36 -9.78 12.27 12.96
CA PRO A 36 -9.32 13.59 12.56
C PRO A 36 -9.24 13.71 11.03
N GLN A 37 -9.67 14.86 10.49
CA GLN A 37 -9.87 15.03 9.05
C GLN A 37 -8.62 14.71 8.21
N ASP A 38 -7.43 15.21 8.61
CA ASP A 38 -6.20 14.94 7.86
C ASP A 38 -5.82 13.46 7.87
N VAL A 39 -6.07 12.77 8.99
CA VAL A 39 -5.83 11.33 9.11
C VAL A 39 -6.81 10.54 8.23
N PHE A 40 -8.08 10.94 8.24
CA PHE A 40 -9.10 10.35 7.37
C PHE A 40 -8.73 10.51 5.90
N ASP A 41 -8.42 11.73 5.46
CA ASP A 41 -8.09 12.05 4.07
C ASP A 41 -6.89 11.23 3.57
N VAL A 42 -5.82 11.18 4.37
CA VAL A 42 -4.59 10.47 4.01
C VAL A 42 -4.77 8.96 4.03
N THR A 43 -5.50 8.44 5.02
CA THR A 43 -5.78 7.00 5.08
C THR A 43 -6.65 6.56 3.91
N LYS A 44 -7.72 7.32 3.64
CA LYS A 44 -8.60 7.09 2.48
C LYS A 44 -7.79 7.08 1.18
N PHE A 45 -6.94 8.10 0.98
CA PHE A 45 -6.05 8.17 -0.19
C PHE A 45 -5.20 6.91 -0.37
N PHE A 46 -4.52 6.42 0.68
CA PHE A 46 -3.68 5.23 0.56
C PHE A 46 -4.49 3.95 0.28
N LEU A 47 -5.70 3.83 0.84
CA LEU A 47 -6.55 2.67 0.60
C LEU A 47 -7.09 2.67 -0.84
N GLU A 48 -7.53 3.82 -1.34
CA GLU A 48 -8.01 3.98 -2.72
C GLU A 48 -6.87 3.73 -3.72
N GLU A 49 -5.72 4.36 -3.52
CA GLU A 49 -4.54 4.18 -4.38
C GLU A 49 -4.07 2.72 -4.42
N ASN A 50 -4.00 2.06 -3.27
CA ASN A 50 -3.63 0.64 -3.24
C ASN A 50 -4.69 -0.25 -3.93
N LEU A 51 -5.97 0.07 -3.79
CA LEU A 51 -7.04 -0.64 -4.48
C LEU A 51 -6.90 -0.53 -6.00
N ASP A 52 -6.68 0.67 -6.52
CA ASP A 52 -6.49 0.93 -7.96
C ASP A 52 -5.24 0.21 -8.50
N LEU A 53 -4.15 0.19 -7.72
CA LEU A 53 -2.94 -0.53 -8.08
C LEU A 53 -3.17 -2.05 -8.15
N TYR A 54 -3.90 -2.63 -7.18
CA TYR A 54 -4.26 -4.05 -7.21
C TYR A 54 -5.22 -4.39 -8.36
N GLU A 55 -6.16 -3.51 -8.70
CA GLU A 55 -7.03 -3.68 -9.87
C GLU A 55 -6.22 -3.69 -11.18
N SER A 56 -5.27 -2.78 -11.29
CA SER A 56 -4.36 -2.72 -12.43
C SER A 56 -3.47 -3.97 -12.53
N MET A 57 -2.96 -4.48 -11.39
CA MET A 57 -2.20 -5.74 -11.35
C MET A 57 -3.06 -6.92 -11.84
N ASP A 58 -4.32 -7.00 -11.44
CA ASP A 58 -5.24 -8.08 -11.86
C ASP A 58 -5.42 -8.09 -13.38
N ILE A 59 -5.62 -6.91 -14.00
CA ILE A 59 -5.72 -6.76 -15.46
C ILE A 59 -4.44 -7.26 -16.15
N LEU A 60 -3.28 -6.89 -15.64
CA LEU A 60 -1.99 -7.30 -16.21
C LEU A 60 -1.76 -8.81 -16.11
N ILE A 61 -2.14 -9.41 -14.98
CA ILE A 61 -2.04 -10.85 -14.77
C ILE A 61 -2.93 -11.62 -15.73
N GLN A 62 -4.18 -11.17 -15.92
CA GLN A 62 -5.11 -11.77 -16.87
C GLN A 62 -4.54 -11.76 -18.30
N LYS A 63 -3.78 -10.73 -18.64
CA LYS A 63 -3.10 -10.58 -19.92
C LYS A 63 -1.70 -11.23 -19.98
N ASN A 64 -1.27 -11.95 -18.94
CA ASN A 64 0.07 -12.53 -18.79
C ASN A 64 1.23 -11.50 -18.78
N HIS A 65 0.96 -10.25 -18.37
CA HIS A 65 1.96 -9.18 -18.29
C HIS A 65 2.50 -8.97 -16.86
N PHE A 66 3.00 -10.04 -16.24
CA PHE A 66 3.48 -10.03 -14.86
C PHE A 66 4.55 -8.97 -14.57
N ARG A 67 5.41 -8.67 -15.57
CA ARG A 67 6.44 -7.64 -15.41
C ARG A 67 5.84 -6.25 -15.13
N GLY A 68 4.69 -5.95 -15.72
CA GLY A 68 3.98 -4.70 -15.49
C GLY A 68 3.49 -4.54 -14.05
N CYS A 69 3.37 -5.64 -13.29
CA CYS A 69 2.99 -5.59 -11.87
C CYS A 69 4.11 -5.06 -10.96
N ILE A 70 5.37 -5.07 -11.38
CA ILE A 70 6.50 -4.68 -10.52
C ILE A 70 6.44 -3.22 -10.07
N PRO A 71 6.22 -2.23 -10.96
CA PRO A 71 6.08 -0.84 -10.54
C PRO A 71 4.90 -0.65 -9.56
N MET A 72 3.79 -1.35 -9.81
CA MET A 72 2.60 -1.28 -8.95
C MET A 72 2.87 -1.87 -7.57
N ALA A 73 3.48 -3.05 -7.50
CA ALA A 73 3.90 -3.67 -6.25
C ALA A 73 4.86 -2.76 -5.45
N ARG A 74 5.77 -2.08 -6.14
CA ARG A 74 6.66 -1.09 -5.50
C ARG A 74 5.86 0.06 -4.90
N SER A 75 4.92 0.64 -5.65
CA SER A 75 4.09 1.75 -5.17
C SER A 75 3.21 1.31 -3.97
N ILE A 76 2.59 0.13 -4.03
CA ILE A 76 1.83 -0.43 -2.90
C ILE A 76 2.73 -0.58 -1.67
N PHE A 77 3.96 -1.03 -1.84
CA PHE A 77 4.91 -1.19 -0.75
C PHE A 77 5.29 0.18 -0.13
N GLU A 78 5.54 1.20 -0.95
CA GLU A 78 5.81 2.58 -0.51
C GLU A 78 4.61 3.14 0.26
N ASN A 79 3.40 3.01 -0.27
CA ASN A 79 2.15 3.45 0.35
C ASN A 79 1.94 2.77 1.71
N SER A 80 2.15 1.47 1.77
CA SER A 80 1.96 0.68 3.00
C SER A 80 2.96 1.05 4.10
N ILE A 81 4.22 1.33 3.76
CA ILE A 81 5.22 1.83 4.73
C ILE A 81 4.83 3.24 5.21
N ASN A 82 4.44 4.14 4.30
CA ASN A 82 4.03 5.48 4.68
C ASN A 82 2.81 5.45 5.62
N LEU A 83 1.83 4.61 5.34
CA LEU A 83 0.67 4.44 6.19
C LEU A 83 1.05 3.89 7.58
N GLN A 84 1.88 2.84 7.66
CA GLN A 84 2.39 2.32 8.93
C GLN A 84 3.20 3.38 9.70
N TYR A 85 4.00 4.19 9.02
CA TYR A 85 4.77 5.27 9.62
C TYR A 85 3.88 6.35 10.23
N ILE A 86 2.80 6.74 9.54
CA ILE A 86 1.82 7.69 10.03
C ILE A 86 1.16 7.16 11.32
N TYR A 87 0.81 5.88 11.33
CA TYR A 87 0.13 5.25 12.46
C TYR A 87 1.04 4.79 13.61
N LYS A 88 2.36 4.98 13.49
CA LYS A 88 3.31 4.58 14.54
C LYS A 88 3.23 5.45 15.79
N GLN A 89 3.17 6.77 15.61
CA GLN A 89 3.08 7.80 16.65
C GLN A 89 2.72 9.14 16.02
N ASP A 90 2.21 10.10 16.81
CA ASP A 90 1.88 11.46 16.34
C ASP A 90 1.06 11.47 15.04
N THR A 91 0.07 10.58 14.96
CA THR A 91 -0.66 10.23 13.74
C THR A 91 -1.25 11.47 13.04
N GLU A 92 -1.88 12.37 13.79
CA GLU A 92 -2.46 13.60 13.21
C GLU A 92 -1.38 14.49 12.59
N GLN A 93 -0.30 14.72 13.32
CA GLN A 93 0.80 15.56 12.83
C GLN A 93 1.48 14.95 11.60
N ARG A 94 1.68 13.63 11.60
CA ARG A 94 2.29 12.92 10.46
C ARG A 94 1.37 12.89 9.24
N ALA A 95 0.07 12.71 9.43
CA ALA A 95 -0.91 12.79 8.35
C ALA A 95 -0.95 14.20 7.75
N LYS A 96 -1.00 15.24 8.59
CA LYS A 96 -0.92 16.63 8.15
C LYS A 96 0.37 16.90 7.38
N ASN A 97 1.52 16.47 7.89
CA ASN A 97 2.81 16.63 7.22
C ASN A 97 2.86 15.93 5.87
N PHE A 98 2.29 14.74 5.74
CA PHE A 98 2.20 14.03 4.46
C PHE A 98 1.39 14.81 3.43
N LYS A 99 0.23 15.35 3.83
CA LYS A 99 -0.64 16.18 2.98
C LYS A 99 0.08 17.45 2.51
N LEU A 100 0.72 18.16 3.44
CA LEU A 100 1.48 19.39 3.14
C LEU A 100 2.71 19.11 2.25
N ALA A 101 3.39 17.98 2.43
CA ALA A 101 4.48 17.55 1.56
C ALA A 101 4.00 17.34 0.12
N SER A 102 2.84 16.73 -0.05
CA SER A 102 2.23 16.51 -1.37
C SER A 102 1.86 17.84 -2.04
N MET A 103 1.28 18.78 -1.29
CA MET A 103 0.98 20.14 -1.77
C MET A 103 2.26 20.88 -2.19
N SER A 104 3.30 20.84 -1.36
CA SER A 104 4.60 21.46 -1.67
C SER A 104 5.25 20.88 -2.93
N ALA A 105 5.19 19.54 -3.11
CA ALA A 105 5.70 18.90 -4.31
C ALA A 105 4.89 19.29 -5.56
N PHE A 106 3.58 19.44 -5.42
CA PHE A 106 2.69 19.87 -6.49
C PHE A 106 3.00 21.31 -6.89
N LEU A 107 3.12 22.24 -5.94
CA LEU A 107 3.46 23.65 -6.22
C LEU A 107 4.78 23.80 -6.98
N LYS A 108 5.83 23.06 -6.60
CA LYS A 108 7.10 23.07 -7.32
C LYS A 108 6.97 22.64 -8.78
N ARG A 109 6.08 21.69 -9.08
CA ARG A 109 5.78 21.28 -10.47
C ARG A 109 4.95 22.34 -11.18
N TRP A 110 4.01 22.95 -10.46
CA TRP A 110 3.14 24.00 -10.99
C TRP A 110 3.93 25.22 -11.45
N GLU A 111 4.95 25.65 -10.71
CA GLU A 111 5.85 26.75 -11.10
C GLU A 111 6.52 26.55 -12.46
N SER A 112 6.59 25.31 -12.96
CA SER A 112 7.10 25.00 -14.29
C SER A 112 6.07 25.16 -15.42
N LEU A 113 4.78 25.32 -15.10
CA LEU A 113 3.70 25.53 -16.07
C LEU A 113 3.58 27.03 -16.37
N LYS A 114 3.36 27.39 -17.63
CA LYS A 114 3.39 28.80 -18.07
C LYS A 114 2.01 29.47 -18.18
N ASP A 115 0.94 28.67 -18.22
CA ASP A 115 -0.41 29.19 -18.44
C ASP A 115 -1.32 28.81 -17.26
N TYR A 116 -1.80 29.81 -16.55
CA TYR A 116 -2.72 29.65 -15.42
C TYR A 116 -4.09 30.20 -15.75
N THR A 117 -5.13 29.47 -15.37
CA THR A 117 -6.48 30.04 -15.28
C THR A 117 -6.62 30.76 -13.93
N PRO A 118 -7.60 31.71 -13.79
CA PRO A 118 -7.85 32.36 -12.50
C PRO A 118 -8.10 31.36 -11.36
N GLU A 119 -8.83 30.30 -11.60
CA GLU A 119 -9.11 29.24 -10.62
C GLU A 119 -7.84 28.50 -10.20
N ALA A 120 -6.89 28.39 -11.11
CA ALA A 120 -5.59 27.79 -10.84
C ALA A 120 -4.74 28.69 -9.94
N GLU A 121 -4.81 30.01 -10.11
CA GLU A 121 -4.12 30.98 -9.24
C GLU A 121 -4.70 30.99 -7.83
N GLU A 122 -6.03 30.91 -7.68
CA GLU A 122 -6.68 30.80 -6.37
C GLU A 122 -6.27 29.51 -5.66
N MET A 123 -6.22 28.37 -6.36
CA MET A 123 -5.76 27.09 -5.80
C MET A 123 -4.30 27.18 -5.38
N LYS A 124 -3.45 27.81 -6.17
CA LYS A 124 -2.03 28.04 -5.84
C LYS A 124 -1.90 28.86 -4.55
N ALA A 125 -2.60 30.00 -4.48
CA ALA A 125 -2.57 30.87 -3.30
C ALA A 125 -3.06 30.15 -2.03
N PHE A 126 -4.10 29.32 -2.15
CA PHE A 126 -4.57 28.47 -1.05
C PHE A 126 -3.48 27.50 -0.59
N MET A 127 -2.85 26.76 -1.52
CA MET A 127 -1.79 25.80 -1.16
C MET A 127 -0.56 26.50 -0.57
N GLU A 128 -0.14 27.65 -1.11
CA GLU A 128 0.97 28.44 -0.56
C GLU A 128 0.71 28.88 0.88
N ASN A 129 -0.52 29.28 1.19
CA ASN A 129 -0.91 29.64 2.55
C ASN A 129 -0.87 28.42 3.49
N GLU A 130 -1.39 27.27 3.05
CA GLU A 130 -1.36 26.03 3.85
C GLU A 130 0.06 25.57 4.17
N ILE A 131 0.99 25.68 3.23
CA ILE A 131 2.38 25.22 3.44
C ILE A 131 3.30 26.26 4.08
N LYS A 132 2.84 27.48 4.35
CA LYS A 132 3.65 28.61 4.84
C LYS A 132 4.50 28.26 6.06
N ASN A 133 3.98 27.44 6.96
CA ASN A 133 4.64 27.01 8.20
C ASN A 133 5.02 25.52 8.16
N TYR A 134 5.02 24.91 6.98
CA TYR A 134 5.34 23.51 6.84
C TYR A 134 6.83 23.25 7.02
N VAL A 135 7.15 22.36 7.96
CA VAL A 135 8.50 21.83 8.13
C VAL A 135 8.54 20.45 7.49
N PRO A 136 9.33 20.27 6.42
CA PRO A 136 9.40 18.98 5.75
C PRO A 136 9.85 17.85 6.67
N ASP A 137 9.13 16.73 6.64
CA ASP A 137 9.65 15.47 7.17
C ASP A 137 10.65 14.91 6.14
N ASN A 138 11.94 15.12 6.40
CA ASN A 138 13.01 14.72 5.50
C ASN A 138 13.36 13.21 5.59
N LYS A 139 12.56 12.41 6.31
CA LYS A 139 12.81 10.97 6.41
C LYS A 139 12.65 10.28 5.07
N THR A 140 13.69 9.57 4.67
CA THR A 140 13.65 8.67 3.51
C THR A 140 12.73 7.49 3.79
N LEU A 141 12.25 6.83 2.74
CA LEU A 141 11.43 5.62 2.88
C LEU A 141 12.16 4.53 3.70
N LYS A 142 13.48 4.43 3.56
CA LYS A 142 14.32 3.53 4.37
C LYS A 142 14.21 3.86 5.86
N GLN A 143 14.37 5.13 6.25
CA GLN A 143 14.27 5.55 7.65
C GLN A 143 12.87 5.31 8.22
N LYS A 144 11.82 5.52 7.41
CA LYS A 144 10.45 5.19 7.79
C LYS A 144 10.27 3.68 8.01
N ALA A 145 10.81 2.86 7.10
CA ALA A 145 10.78 1.40 7.22
C ALA A 145 11.53 0.90 8.48
N ASP A 146 12.68 1.52 8.80
CA ASP A 146 13.44 1.22 10.01
C ASP A 146 12.62 1.57 11.28
N GLU A 147 11.93 2.71 11.28
CA GLU A 147 11.13 3.16 12.41
C GLU A 147 9.89 2.28 12.66
N VAL A 148 9.25 1.77 11.62
CA VAL A 148 8.10 0.87 11.77
C VAL A 148 8.48 -0.60 11.95
N GLY A 149 9.77 -0.93 11.92
CA GLY A 149 10.27 -2.28 12.18
C GLY A 149 10.22 -3.23 10.98
N VAL A 150 10.07 -2.71 9.74
CA VAL A 150 10.02 -3.52 8.50
C VAL A 150 11.31 -3.41 7.66
N GLN A 151 12.44 -3.21 8.31
CA GLN A 151 13.73 -3.01 7.66
C GLN A 151 14.16 -4.18 6.77
N SER A 152 13.90 -5.42 7.19
CA SER A 152 14.17 -6.62 6.40
C SER A 152 13.34 -6.62 5.11
N SER A 153 12.04 -6.36 5.22
CA SER A 153 11.14 -6.27 4.07
C SER A 153 11.54 -5.14 3.12
N TYR A 154 12.01 -3.99 3.64
CA TYR A 154 12.54 -2.92 2.81
C TYR A 154 13.76 -3.37 1.98
N LYS A 155 14.72 -4.08 2.60
CA LYS A 155 15.92 -4.55 1.91
C LYS A 155 15.61 -5.64 0.88
N ASP A 156 14.77 -6.59 1.26
CA ASP A 156 14.54 -7.80 0.48
C ASP A 156 13.46 -7.63 -0.59
N VAL A 157 12.49 -6.75 -0.36
CA VAL A 157 11.38 -6.50 -1.28
C VAL A 157 11.57 -5.20 -2.05
N TYR A 158 11.50 -4.06 -1.36
CA TYR A 158 11.49 -2.74 -2.02
C TYR A 158 12.74 -2.47 -2.86
N LYS A 159 13.93 -2.75 -2.32
CA LYS A 159 15.18 -2.53 -3.05
C LYS A 159 15.25 -3.37 -4.32
N ARG A 160 14.79 -4.62 -4.26
CA ARG A 160 14.71 -5.49 -5.45
C ARG A 160 13.70 -5.02 -6.46
N LEU A 161 12.47 -4.65 -6.02
CA LEU A 161 11.47 -4.07 -6.93
C LEU A 161 12.04 -2.83 -7.63
N SER A 162 12.79 -1.97 -6.91
CA SER A 162 13.45 -0.79 -7.48
C SER A 162 14.50 -1.14 -8.52
N GLU A 163 15.34 -2.15 -8.27
CA GLU A 163 16.31 -2.63 -9.24
C GLU A 163 15.66 -3.08 -10.54
N TYR A 164 14.49 -3.74 -10.47
CA TYR A 164 13.76 -4.19 -11.64
C TYR A 164 13.05 -3.07 -12.41
N VAL A 165 12.57 -2.05 -11.72
CA VAL A 165 11.97 -0.87 -12.38
C VAL A 165 13.01 -0.14 -13.23
N HIS A 166 14.25 -0.05 -12.74
CA HIS A 166 15.30 0.74 -13.38
C HIS A 166 16.20 -0.06 -14.36
N SER A 167 16.21 -1.39 -14.32
CA SER A 167 17.15 -2.23 -15.09
C SER A 167 16.53 -2.92 -16.30
N GLY A 168 15.94 -2.15 -17.22
CA GLY A 168 15.14 -2.59 -18.38
C GLY A 168 15.50 -3.93 -19.06
N TYR A 169 16.75 -4.18 -19.43
CA TYR A 169 17.16 -5.41 -20.12
C TYR A 169 17.23 -6.63 -19.21
N LYS A 170 17.81 -6.48 -18.02
CA LYS A 170 17.94 -7.57 -17.03
C LYS A 170 16.57 -8.07 -16.56
N SER A 171 15.63 -7.15 -16.34
CA SER A 171 14.29 -7.48 -15.90
C SER A 171 13.50 -8.28 -16.95
N LYS A 172 13.68 -8.00 -18.26
CA LYS A 172 13.01 -8.73 -19.32
C LYS A 172 13.45 -10.19 -19.35
N ARG A 173 14.76 -10.43 -19.35
CA ARG A 173 15.33 -11.78 -19.40
C ARG A 173 14.91 -12.63 -18.19
N ASP A 174 14.99 -12.04 -16.99
CA ASP A 174 14.76 -12.78 -15.74
C ASP A 174 13.27 -13.13 -15.55
N PHE A 175 12.33 -12.40 -16.19
CA PHE A 175 10.90 -12.69 -16.12
C PHE A 175 10.42 -13.71 -17.16
N ASP A 176 11.05 -13.75 -18.33
CA ASP A 176 10.60 -14.58 -19.45
C ASP A 176 11.10 -16.04 -19.36
N ASP A 177 12.22 -16.28 -18.67
CA ASP A 177 12.95 -17.55 -18.74
C ASP A 177 12.43 -18.67 -17.79
N GLY A 178 11.38 -18.45 -17.00
CA GLY A 178 10.81 -19.48 -16.09
C GLY A 178 11.77 -19.99 -15.01
N ARG A 179 12.87 -19.30 -14.75
CA ARG A 179 13.93 -19.70 -13.80
C ARG A 179 13.44 -19.60 -12.34
N PRO A 180 14.12 -20.26 -11.39
CA PRO A 180 13.81 -20.17 -9.96
C PRO A 180 13.68 -18.73 -9.44
N TYR A 181 14.44 -17.80 -10.04
CA TYR A 181 14.41 -16.39 -9.74
C TYR A 181 13.08 -15.71 -10.15
N THR A 182 12.45 -16.16 -11.22
CA THR A 182 11.11 -15.69 -11.63
C THR A 182 10.04 -16.06 -10.61
N ILE A 183 10.15 -17.24 -10.00
CA ILE A 183 9.24 -17.69 -8.93
C ILE A 183 9.40 -16.79 -7.71
N TYR A 184 10.64 -16.49 -7.35
CA TYR A 184 10.96 -15.61 -6.24
C TYR A 184 10.43 -14.17 -6.45
N LEU A 185 10.60 -13.61 -7.66
CA LEU A 185 10.06 -12.28 -7.98
C LEU A 185 8.53 -12.24 -7.95
N LYS A 186 7.87 -13.26 -8.47
CA LYS A 186 6.41 -13.36 -8.39
C LYS A 186 5.94 -13.38 -6.94
N ARG A 187 6.66 -14.10 -6.07
CA ARG A 187 6.40 -14.09 -4.64
C ARG A 187 6.52 -12.69 -4.04
N ILE A 188 7.63 -11.96 -4.31
CA ILE A 188 7.82 -10.59 -3.84
C ILE A 188 6.68 -9.69 -4.30
N VAL A 189 6.33 -9.77 -5.58
CA VAL A 189 5.28 -8.92 -6.18
C VAL A 189 3.90 -9.18 -5.55
N PHE A 190 3.59 -10.43 -5.21
CA PHE A 190 2.26 -10.78 -4.70
C PHE A 190 2.24 -10.95 -3.18
N SER A 191 2.93 -11.95 -2.64
CA SER A 191 2.80 -12.31 -1.23
C SER A 191 3.40 -11.27 -0.29
N ASP A 192 4.62 -10.80 -0.56
CA ASP A 192 5.29 -9.86 0.35
C ASP A 192 4.63 -8.47 0.30
N THR A 193 4.17 -8.04 -0.89
CA THR A 193 3.42 -6.78 -1.04
C THR A 193 2.08 -6.86 -0.32
N LEU A 194 1.41 -8.00 -0.39
CA LEU A 194 0.17 -8.26 0.30
C LEU A 194 0.33 -8.21 1.82
N ILE A 195 1.35 -8.87 2.36
CA ILE A 195 1.65 -8.87 3.80
C ILE A 195 1.88 -7.46 4.31
N VAL A 196 2.69 -6.65 3.62
CA VAL A 196 2.96 -5.25 4.04
C VAL A 196 1.69 -4.38 4.00
N THR A 197 0.79 -4.63 3.04
CA THR A 197 -0.53 -3.97 2.99
C THR A 197 -1.41 -4.36 4.18
N LEU A 198 -1.46 -5.64 4.52
CA LEU A 198 -2.24 -6.13 5.65
C LEU A 198 -1.70 -5.61 7.00
N GLU A 199 -0.38 -5.49 7.14
CA GLU A 199 0.23 -4.86 8.33
C GLU A 199 -0.15 -3.38 8.45
N ALA A 200 -0.24 -2.64 7.35
CA ALA A 200 -0.72 -1.27 7.36
C ALA A 200 -2.20 -1.18 7.77
N LEU A 201 -3.05 -2.02 7.18
CA LEU A 201 -4.48 -2.11 7.55
C LEU A 201 -4.69 -2.46 9.01
N LYS A 202 -3.89 -3.37 9.55
CA LYS A 202 -3.92 -3.74 10.97
C LYS A 202 -3.76 -2.53 11.86
N LYS A 203 -2.80 -1.64 11.56
CA LYS A 203 -2.58 -0.41 12.33
C LYS A 203 -3.80 0.52 12.30
N VAL A 204 -4.44 0.66 11.13
CA VAL A 204 -5.67 1.45 10.99
C VAL A 204 -6.80 0.85 11.83
N CYS A 205 -7.03 -0.45 11.71
CA CYS A 205 -8.10 -1.15 12.42
C CYS A 205 -7.90 -1.11 13.95
N GLU A 206 -6.67 -1.31 14.44
CA GLU A 206 -6.34 -1.26 15.85
C GLU A 206 -6.56 0.13 16.44
N MET A 207 -6.23 1.20 15.70
CA MET A 207 -6.35 2.57 16.21
C MET A 207 -7.81 3.04 16.31
N TYR A 208 -8.66 2.68 15.37
CA TYR A 208 -10.04 3.16 15.29
C TYR A 208 -11.07 2.10 15.62
N ASP A 209 -10.62 0.95 16.13
CA ASP A 209 -11.47 -0.19 16.48
C ASP A 209 -12.41 -0.59 15.33
N LEU A 210 -11.89 -0.60 14.12
CA LEU A 210 -12.64 -1.04 12.94
C LEU A 210 -12.79 -2.56 12.97
N ASP A 211 -13.88 -3.04 12.38
CA ASP A 211 -14.03 -4.47 12.15
C ASP A 211 -12.93 -4.95 11.22
N GLY A 212 -12.00 -5.72 11.77
CA GLY A 212 -10.99 -6.40 11.00
C GLY A 212 -11.62 -7.52 10.16
N GLY A 213 -10.78 -8.23 9.46
CA GLY A 213 -11.13 -9.46 8.76
C GLY A 213 -9.96 -10.42 8.84
N VAL A 214 -10.21 -11.67 8.49
CA VAL A 214 -9.18 -12.69 8.35
C VAL A 214 -8.96 -12.94 6.88
N MET A 215 -7.73 -12.75 6.42
CA MET A 215 -7.32 -13.12 5.09
C MET A 215 -6.47 -14.38 5.13
N VAL A 216 -6.76 -15.29 4.23
CA VAL A 216 -6.03 -16.54 4.05
C VAL A 216 -5.07 -16.36 2.89
N ILE A 217 -3.76 -16.41 3.19
CA ILE A 217 -2.72 -16.32 2.17
C ILE A 217 -2.08 -17.69 2.03
N ASP A 218 -2.20 -18.29 0.86
CA ASP A 218 -1.46 -19.52 0.53
C ASP A 218 -0.10 -19.11 -0.07
N ASP A 219 0.96 -19.22 0.75
CA ASP A 219 2.32 -18.93 0.30
C ASP A 219 3.05 -20.24 -0.03
N PRO A 220 3.19 -20.58 -1.31
CA PRO A 220 3.89 -21.78 -1.74
C PRO A 220 5.38 -21.77 -1.36
N GLY A 221 5.95 -20.62 -1.00
CA GLY A 221 7.33 -20.49 -0.52
C GLY A 221 7.52 -20.94 0.93
N TYR A 222 6.51 -20.75 1.77
CA TYR A 222 6.52 -21.20 3.18
C TYR A 222 5.87 -22.57 3.38
N LYS A 223 5.35 -23.21 2.33
CA LYS A 223 4.61 -24.49 2.40
C LYS A 223 3.50 -24.48 3.45
N GLY A 224 2.83 -23.34 3.61
CA GLY A 224 1.80 -23.16 4.62
C GLY A 224 0.78 -22.09 4.27
N VAL A 225 -0.32 -22.17 4.98
CA VAL A 225 -1.38 -21.16 4.92
C VAL A 225 -1.13 -20.13 6.02
N LEU A 226 -0.95 -18.87 5.63
CA LEU A 226 -0.85 -17.77 6.57
C LEU A 226 -2.26 -17.20 6.80
N LEU A 227 -2.73 -17.28 8.04
CA LEU A 227 -3.95 -16.61 8.47
C LEU A 227 -3.58 -15.22 9.01
N TYR A 228 -4.08 -14.18 8.38
CA TYR A 228 -3.79 -12.82 8.75
C TYR A 228 -5.06 -12.11 9.24
N ALA A 229 -5.09 -11.75 10.52
CA ALA A 229 -6.18 -10.98 11.13
C ALA A 229 -5.78 -9.51 11.28
N THR A 230 -6.54 -8.59 10.71
CA THR A 230 -6.27 -7.15 10.82
C THR A 230 -6.77 -6.53 12.13
N ASN A 231 -7.70 -7.18 12.85
CA ASN A 231 -8.04 -6.83 14.23
C ASN A 231 -8.13 -8.10 15.08
N PRO A 232 -6.99 -8.66 15.55
CA PRO A 232 -6.97 -9.93 16.27
C PRO A 232 -7.80 -9.92 17.57
N LYS A 233 -7.92 -8.79 18.26
CA LYS A 233 -8.74 -8.68 19.47
C LYS A 233 -10.22 -8.92 19.19
N ARG A 234 -10.78 -8.27 18.20
CA ARG A 234 -12.17 -8.45 17.78
C ARG A 234 -12.44 -9.87 17.26
N GLU A 235 -11.51 -10.44 16.52
CA GLU A 235 -11.66 -11.81 16.03
C GLU A 235 -11.67 -12.83 17.18
N GLU A 236 -10.86 -12.65 18.22
CA GLU A 236 -10.93 -13.47 19.43
C GLU A 236 -12.26 -13.32 20.17
N GLU A 237 -12.81 -12.11 20.25
CA GLU A 237 -14.11 -11.86 20.88
C GLU A 237 -15.25 -12.54 20.09
N LYS A 238 -15.26 -12.43 18.76
CA LYS A 238 -16.21 -13.13 17.88
C LYS A 238 -16.12 -14.64 18.08
N MET A 239 -14.92 -15.22 18.14
CA MET A 239 -14.74 -16.66 18.38
C MET A 239 -15.22 -17.08 19.76
N LYS A 240 -15.03 -16.27 20.81
CA LYS A 240 -15.55 -16.53 22.15
C LYS A 240 -17.07 -16.45 22.20
N SER A 241 -17.69 -15.53 21.49
CA SER A 241 -19.15 -15.40 21.42
C SER A 241 -19.83 -16.51 20.63
N ALA A 242 -19.19 -17.01 19.58
CA ALA A 242 -19.71 -18.12 18.77
C ALA A 242 -19.64 -19.49 19.47
N ARG A 243 -18.88 -19.60 20.58
CA ARG A 243 -18.78 -20.83 21.39
C ARG A 243 -19.76 -20.90 22.57
N LYS A 244 -20.54 -19.85 22.77
CA LYS A 244 -21.63 -19.78 23.74
C LYS A 244 -22.97 -20.01 23.07
#